data_34160d46e6dc9dc3f3d7fd6f51aba567
#
_entry.id   34160d46e6dc9dc3f3d7fd6f51aba567
#
_cell.length_a   1.000
_cell.length_b   1.000
_cell.length_c   1.000
_cell.angle_alpha   90.00
_cell.angle_beta   90.00
_cell.angle_gamma   90.00
#
_symmetry.space_group_name_H-M   'P 1'
#
loop_
_entity.id
_entity.type
_entity.pdbx_description
1 polymer ?
#
loop_
_entity_poly.entity_id
_entity_poly.type
_entity_poly.pdbx_seq_one_letter_code
_entity_poly.pdbx_strand_id
1 'polypeptide(L)'
;MGNLAEAQINGTERDWVGNAIYGAFGRDFETSDGRRVMVVAITNKQWAGLQAATGAAGDVAALAGELGVDLGDEGDRYLATDRLCALFEPWFAARTLDQVAGALDEHEVCWGPYRTVPQLVAEDARASTANPLFAELDQPGVGRHLVPGSPLAFGGADAVDRGAMTAPRLGQHTEEILTAELGLTQLEVGALVDRGAVALG
;
A
#
# COMPACT_ATOMS: atom_id res chain seq x y z
N MET A 1 12.54 2.83 -16.30
CA MET A 1 13.24 3.27 -17.54
C MET A 1 13.49 4.77 -17.53
N GLY A 2 12.53 5.62 -17.15
CA GLY A 2 12.68 7.09 -17.15
C GLY A 2 13.91 7.62 -16.40
N ASN A 3 14.15 7.16 -15.18
CA ASN A 3 15.29 7.62 -14.37
C ASN A 3 16.66 7.31 -14.99
N LEU A 4 16.79 6.15 -15.67
CA LEU A 4 18.04 5.82 -16.35
C LEU A 4 18.29 6.75 -17.56
N ALA A 5 17.24 7.01 -18.35
CA ALA A 5 17.33 7.92 -19.48
C ALA A 5 17.62 9.36 -19.04
N GLU A 6 16.97 9.83 -17.98
CA GLU A 6 17.20 11.15 -17.40
C GLU A 6 18.66 11.33 -16.95
N ALA A 7 19.19 10.38 -16.18
CA ALA A 7 20.59 10.43 -15.74
C ALA A 7 21.59 10.42 -16.92
N GLN A 8 21.32 9.61 -17.98
CA GLN A 8 22.19 9.50 -19.13
C GLN A 8 22.12 10.71 -20.09
N ILE A 9 20.92 11.30 -20.25
CA ILE A 9 20.70 12.40 -21.18
C ILE A 9 21.02 13.75 -20.54
N ASN A 10 20.53 13.96 -19.31
CA ASN A 10 20.66 15.23 -18.62
C ASN A 10 21.92 15.31 -17.75
N GLY A 11 22.54 14.17 -17.43
CA GLY A 11 23.69 14.11 -16.52
C GLY A 11 23.32 14.50 -15.07
N THR A 12 22.05 14.39 -14.70
CA THR A 12 21.52 14.79 -13.39
C THR A 12 21.02 13.56 -12.62
N GLU A 13 21.18 13.59 -11.31
CA GLU A 13 20.60 12.63 -10.39
C GLU A 13 19.47 13.32 -9.62
N ARG A 14 18.37 12.61 -9.40
CA ARG A 14 17.24 13.13 -8.61
C ARG A 14 17.62 13.12 -7.14
N ASP A 15 17.39 14.25 -6.48
CA ASP A 15 17.53 14.35 -5.03
C ASP A 15 16.49 13.48 -4.33
N TRP A 16 16.82 13.10 -3.09
CA TRP A 16 15.88 12.46 -2.19
C TRP A 16 14.84 13.47 -1.71
N VAL A 17 13.56 13.21 -1.99
CA VAL A 17 12.44 14.13 -1.67
C VAL A 17 11.54 13.63 -0.53
N GLY A 18 11.95 12.57 0.18
CA GLY A 18 11.16 11.99 1.28
C GLY A 18 9.82 11.44 0.77
N ASN A 19 8.74 11.81 1.45
CA ASN A 19 7.37 11.40 1.09
C ASN A 19 6.73 12.30 0.02
N ALA A 20 7.48 13.20 -0.61
CA ALA A 20 6.95 14.03 -1.71
C ALA A 20 6.85 13.24 -3.02
N ILE A 21 5.93 13.64 -3.87
CA ILE A 21 5.86 13.16 -5.26
C ILE A 21 6.83 14.00 -6.11
N TYR A 22 7.58 13.32 -6.97
CA TYR A 22 8.45 13.99 -7.93
C TYR A 22 7.64 14.52 -9.13
N GLY A 23 7.88 15.79 -9.48
CA GLY A 23 7.32 16.43 -10.67
C GLY A 23 5.90 16.96 -10.52
N ALA A 24 5.28 16.84 -9.35
CA ALA A 24 3.96 17.40 -9.06
C ALA A 24 3.82 17.69 -7.56
N PHE A 25 2.67 18.25 -7.13
CA PHE A 25 2.39 18.40 -5.70
C PHE A 25 1.85 17.10 -5.11
N GLY A 26 2.52 16.58 -4.12
CA GLY A 26 2.07 15.49 -3.29
C GLY A 26 2.94 15.37 -2.05
N ARG A 27 2.30 15.39 -0.86
CA ARG A 27 2.97 15.38 0.43
C ARG A 27 2.09 14.74 1.49
N ASP A 28 2.70 14.27 2.54
CA ASP A 28 2.00 13.81 3.73
C ASP A 28 1.87 14.93 4.78
N PHE A 29 0.72 14.94 5.46
CA PHE A 29 0.38 15.90 6.50
C PHE A 29 -0.05 15.17 7.78
N GLU A 30 0.27 15.76 8.92
CA GLU A 30 -0.17 15.29 10.23
C GLU A 30 -1.49 15.95 10.61
N THR A 31 -2.42 15.18 11.17
CA THR A 31 -3.73 15.65 11.66
C THR A 31 -3.69 15.89 13.17
N SER A 32 -4.69 16.62 13.70
CA SER A 32 -4.76 16.99 15.14
C SER A 32 -4.83 15.78 16.08
N ASP A 33 -5.26 14.62 15.59
CA ASP A 33 -5.34 13.36 16.33
C ASP A 33 -4.11 12.46 16.14
N GLY A 34 -3.01 13.02 15.63
CA GLY A 34 -1.73 12.31 15.46
C GLY A 34 -1.74 11.27 14.32
N ARG A 35 -2.73 11.33 13.44
CA ARG A 35 -2.76 10.50 12.23
C ARG A 35 -2.01 11.21 11.10
N ARG A 36 -1.69 10.47 10.04
CA ARG A 36 -1.02 11.00 8.85
C ARG A 36 -1.81 10.68 7.61
N VAL A 37 -1.85 11.62 6.68
CA VAL A 37 -2.50 11.47 5.38
C VAL A 37 -1.55 11.85 4.26
N MET A 38 -1.52 11.05 3.20
CA MET A 38 -0.89 11.43 1.93
C MET A 38 -1.94 12.14 1.09
N VAL A 39 -1.57 13.27 0.53
CA VAL A 39 -2.41 14.05 -0.40
C VAL A 39 -1.65 14.23 -1.71
N VAL A 40 -2.36 14.04 -2.82
CA VAL A 40 -1.77 14.06 -4.16
C VAL A 40 -2.60 14.96 -5.05
N ALA A 41 -1.94 15.91 -5.73
CA ALA A 41 -2.57 16.82 -6.68
C ALA A 41 -1.74 16.95 -7.96
N ILE A 42 -1.78 15.88 -8.78
CA ILE A 42 -1.08 15.83 -10.08
C ILE A 42 -1.87 16.64 -11.11
N THR A 43 -3.14 16.30 -11.30
CA THR A 43 -3.99 16.97 -12.28
C THR A 43 -4.55 18.30 -11.78
N ASN A 44 -4.91 19.20 -12.72
CA ASN A 44 -5.53 20.47 -12.36
C ASN A 44 -6.88 20.31 -11.64
N LYS A 45 -7.62 19.21 -11.92
CA LYS A 45 -8.85 18.89 -11.17
C LYS A 45 -8.54 18.59 -9.71
N GLN A 46 -7.56 17.74 -9.43
CA GLN A 46 -7.14 17.40 -8.06
C GLN A 46 -6.58 18.62 -7.33
N TRP A 47 -5.83 19.47 -8.03
CA TRP A 47 -5.29 20.72 -7.50
C TRP A 47 -6.39 21.71 -7.11
N ALA A 48 -7.38 21.91 -7.98
CA ALA A 48 -8.53 22.74 -7.66
C ALA A 48 -9.35 22.16 -6.50
N GLY A 49 -9.51 20.83 -6.45
CA GLY A 49 -10.18 20.15 -5.34
C GLY A 49 -9.48 20.38 -4.00
N LEU A 50 -8.16 20.28 -3.95
CA LEU A 50 -7.38 20.54 -2.73
C LEU A 50 -7.54 21.99 -2.24
N GLN A 51 -7.48 22.96 -3.16
CA GLN A 51 -7.70 24.35 -2.82
C GLN A 51 -9.13 24.61 -2.31
N ALA A 52 -10.13 23.96 -2.90
CA ALA A 52 -11.52 24.06 -2.47
C ALA A 52 -11.74 23.42 -1.09
N ALA A 53 -11.23 22.21 -0.88
CA ALA A 53 -11.33 21.48 0.39
C ALA A 53 -10.71 22.25 1.55
N THR A 54 -9.59 22.91 1.30
CA THR A 54 -8.84 23.66 2.33
C THR A 54 -9.26 25.13 2.45
N GLY A 55 -10.01 25.65 1.47
CA GLY A 55 -10.36 27.07 1.36
C GLY A 55 -9.17 27.97 0.99
N ALA A 56 -8.06 27.40 0.51
CA ALA A 56 -6.79 28.08 0.35
C ALA A 56 -6.58 28.74 -1.04
N ALA A 57 -7.62 28.83 -1.89
CA ALA A 57 -7.47 29.35 -3.26
C ALA A 57 -6.88 30.77 -3.31
N GLY A 58 -7.28 31.65 -2.37
CA GLY A 58 -6.74 33.00 -2.27
C GLY A 58 -5.27 33.03 -1.87
N ASP A 59 -4.89 32.19 -0.90
CA ASP A 59 -3.51 32.12 -0.41
C ASP A 59 -2.58 31.49 -1.47
N VAL A 60 -3.06 30.49 -2.20
CA VAL A 60 -2.34 29.88 -3.34
C VAL A 60 -2.13 30.93 -4.45
N ALA A 61 -3.14 31.73 -4.78
CA ALA A 61 -3.00 32.78 -5.78
C ALA A 61 -2.01 33.87 -5.33
N ALA A 62 -2.04 34.26 -4.05
CA ALA A 62 -1.07 35.19 -3.49
C ALA A 62 0.36 34.64 -3.55
N LEU A 63 0.55 33.36 -3.19
CA LEU A 63 1.85 32.69 -3.27
C LEU A 63 2.35 32.62 -4.72
N ALA A 64 1.49 32.31 -5.69
CA ALA A 64 1.84 32.30 -7.11
C ALA A 64 2.34 33.66 -7.57
N GLY A 65 1.66 34.74 -7.16
CA GLY A 65 2.08 36.12 -7.44
C GLY A 65 3.41 36.50 -6.79
N GLU A 66 3.64 36.09 -5.55
CA GLU A 66 4.91 36.31 -4.83
C GLU A 66 6.08 35.61 -5.52
N LEU A 67 5.88 34.36 -5.94
CA LEU A 67 6.93 33.56 -6.58
C LEU A 67 7.11 33.86 -8.07
N GLY A 68 6.14 34.55 -8.72
CA GLY A 68 6.15 34.82 -10.14
C GLY A 68 6.01 33.56 -11.02
N VAL A 69 5.24 32.56 -10.54
CA VAL A 69 5.04 31.26 -11.20
C VAL A 69 3.57 30.97 -11.43
N ASP A 70 3.26 29.99 -12.28
CA ASP A 70 1.91 29.48 -12.49
C ASP A 70 1.68 28.17 -11.71
N LEU A 71 1.12 28.25 -10.50
CA LEU A 71 0.77 27.07 -9.71
C LEU A 71 -0.37 26.21 -10.34
N GLY A 72 -0.89 26.58 -11.49
CA GLY A 72 -1.65 25.71 -12.39
C GLY A 72 -0.77 24.69 -13.15
N ASP A 73 0.52 24.98 -13.32
CA ASP A 73 1.51 24.05 -13.85
C ASP A 73 2.01 23.08 -12.77
N GLU A 74 2.15 21.80 -13.14
CA GLU A 74 2.54 20.75 -12.16
C GLU A 74 4.02 20.87 -11.76
N GLY A 75 4.88 21.29 -12.66
CA GLY A 75 6.30 21.52 -12.39
C GLY A 75 6.53 22.68 -11.45
N ASP A 76 5.80 23.78 -11.63
CA ASP A 76 5.86 24.94 -10.74
C ASP A 76 5.35 24.58 -9.33
N ARG A 77 4.29 23.75 -9.22
CA ARG A 77 3.84 23.19 -7.94
C ARG A 77 4.92 22.34 -7.27
N TYR A 78 5.63 21.51 -8.06
CA TYR A 78 6.73 20.70 -7.54
C TYR A 78 7.86 21.58 -6.98
N LEU A 79 8.29 22.59 -7.73
CA LEU A 79 9.34 23.51 -7.29
C LEU A 79 8.92 24.35 -6.06
N ALA A 80 7.63 24.64 -5.91
CA ALA A 80 7.09 25.37 -4.77
C ALA A 80 6.64 24.48 -3.60
N THR A 81 6.94 23.16 -3.60
CA THR A 81 6.41 22.18 -2.66
C THR A 81 6.54 22.61 -1.20
N ASP A 82 7.70 23.09 -0.75
CA ASP A 82 7.91 23.47 0.65
C ASP A 82 7.03 24.67 1.06
N ARG A 83 6.87 25.64 0.16
CA ARG A 83 6.01 26.81 0.40
C ARG A 83 4.53 26.41 0.45
N LEU A 84 4.11 25.51 -0.43
CA LEU A 84 2.76 24.95 -0.46
C LEU A 84 2.49 24.08 0.78
N CYS A 85 3.45 23.28 1.23
CA CYS A 85 3.32 22.52 2.47
C CYS A 85 3.09 23.44 3.67
N ALA A 86 3.92 24.49 3.82
CA ALA A 86 3.75 25.46 4.90
C ALA A 86 2.39 26.16 4.87
N LEU A 87 1.82 26.37 3.69
CA LEU A 87 0.49 26.98 3.51
C LEU A 87 -0.63 26.01 3.94
N PHE A 88 -0.54 24.72 3.59
CA PHE A 88 -1.60 23.75 3.87
C PHE A 88 -1.49 23.12 5.28
N GLU A 89 -0.30 22.98 5.83
CA GLU A 89 -0.04 22.29 7.11
C GLU A 89 -0.95 22.77 8.26
N PRO A 90 -1.21 24.07 8.48
CA PRO A 90 -2.09 24.52 9.55
C PRO A 90 -3.54 24.03 9.40
N TRP A 91 -4.01 23.84 8.16
CA TRP A 91 -5.36 23.32 7.91
C TRP A 91 -5.50 21.87 8.33
N PHE A 92 -4.48 21.02 8.03
CA PHE A 92 -4.45 19.62 8.42
C PHE A 92 -4.24 19.46 9.93
N ALA A 93 -3.31 20.19 10.50
CA ALA A 93 -2.98 20.14 11.94
C ALA A 93 -4.13 20.57 12.85
N ALA A 94 -5.09 21.34 12.33
CA ALA A 94 -6.28 21.79 13.07
C ALA A 94 -7.46 20.81 13.01
N ARG A 95 -7.36 19.69 12.27
CA ARG A 95 -8.48 18.77 11.99
C ARG A 95 -8.11 17.33 12.28
N THR A 96 -9.11 16.55 12.74
CA THR A 96 -8.96 15.10 12.86
C THR A 96 -8.95 14.42 11.50
N LEU A 97 -8.45 13.16 11.45
CA LEU A 97 -8.46 12.37 10.23
C LEU A 97 -9.86 12.31 9.58
N ASP A 98 -10.90 12.09 10.37
CA ASP A 98 -12.27 12.00 9.85
C ASP A 98 -12.76 13.33 9.24
N GLN A 99 -12.41 14.46 9.84
CA GLN A 99 -12.73 15.77 9.31
C GLN A 99 -11.98 16.06 8.01
N VAL A 100 -10.70 15.68 7.96
CA VAL A 100 -9.88 15.77 6.74
C VAL A 100 -10.45 14.89 5.65
N ALA A 101 -10.76 13.63 5.96
CA ALA A 101 -11.34 12.67 5.03
C ALA A 101 -12.62 13.20 4.39
N GLY A 102 -13.58 13.67 5.20
CA GLY A 102 -14.84 14.22 4.70
C GLY A 102 -14.64 15.39 3.74
N ALA A 103 -13.75 16.32 4.06
CA ALA A 103 -13.48 17.48 3.21
C ALA A 103 -12.76 17.09 1.89
N LEU A 104 -11.79 16.17 1.95
CA LEU A 104 -11.07 15.74 0.76
C LEU A 104 -11.93 14.88 -0.17
N ASP A 105 -12.81 14.03 0.39
CA ASP A 105 -13.76 13.22 -0.38
C ASP A 105 -14.82 14.08 -1.07
N GLU A 106 -15.38 15.10 -0.39
CA GLU A 106 -16.35 16.03 -0.96
C GLU A 106 -15.81 16.76 -2.20
N HIS A 107 -14.52 17.05 -2.20
CA HIS A 107 -13.85 17.77 -3.29
C HIS A 107 -13.05 16.87 -4.24
N GLU A 108 -13.26 15.56 -4.19
CA GLU A 108 -12.63 14.56 -5.05
C GLU A 108 -11.09 14.67 -5.10
N VAL A 109 -10.47 15.01 -3.97
CA VAL A 109 -9.01 15.07 -3.83
C VAL A 109 -8.47 13.64 -3.77
N CYS A 110 -7.36 13.37 -4.43
CA CYS A 110 -6.66 12.09 -4.29
C CYS A 110 -5.88 12.07 -2.96
N TRP A 111 -6.29 11.22 -2.04
CA TRP A 111 -5.68 11.11 -0.72
C TRP A 111 -5.76 9.69 -0.16
N GLY A 112 -5.00 9.42 0.88
CA GLY A 112 -5.10 8.19 1.63
C GLY A 112 -4.43 8.29 3.00
N PRO A 113 -4.98 7.64 4.04
CA PRO A 113 -4.38 7.63 5.36
C PRO A 113 -3.16 6.71 5.40
N TYR A 114 -2.12 7.11 6.12
CA TYR A 114 -1.08 6.20 6.55
C TYR A 114 -1.63 5.30 7.66
N ARG A 115 -1.31 4.02 7.57
CA ARG A 115 -1.67 3.03 8.58
C ARG A 115 -0.49 2.12 8.88
N THR A 116 -0.32 1.78 10.12
CA THR A 116 0.49 0.61 10.49
C THR A 116 -0.23 -0.67 10.06
N VAL A 117 0.48 -1.80 9.95
CA VAL A 117 -0.16 -3.08 9.59
C VAL A 117 -1.28 -3.46 10.57
N PRO A 118 -1.11 -3.32 11.90
CA PRO A 118 -2.21 -3.53 12.83
C PRO A 118 -3.43 -2.63 12.59
N GLN A 119 -3.21 -1.35 12.31
CA GLN A 119 -4.29 -0.42 11.97
C GLN A 119 -4.98 -0.79 10.65
N LEU A 120 -4.21 -1.20 9.63
CA LEU A 120 -4.80 -1.65 8.36
C LEU A 120 -5.78 -2.82 8.58
N VAL A 121 -5.37 -3.81 9.34
CA VAL A 121 -6.22 -5.00 9.63
C VAL A 121 -7.42 -4.64 10.49
N ALA A 122 -7.27 -3.70 11.43
CA ALA A 122 -8.35 -3.32 12.35
C ALA A 122 -9.37 -2.34 11.75
N GLU A 123 -8.93 -1.46 10.84
CA GLU A 123 -9.72 -0.29 10.41
C GLU A 123 -10.16 -0.36 8.95
N ASP A 124 -9.51 -1.18 8.09
CA ASP A 124 -9.78 -1.18 6.65
C ASP A 124 -10.49 -2.46 6.21
N ALA A 125 -11.77 -2.33 5.85
CA ALA A 125 -12.56 -3.47 5.37
C ALA A 125 -11.96 -4.17 4.13
N ARG A 126 -11.11 -3.48 3.36
CA ARG A 126 -10.38 -4.06 2.22
C ARG A 126 -9.34 -5.09 2.66
N ALA A 127 -8.86 -5.00 3.91
CA ALA A 127 -7.94 -5.96 4.54
C ALA A 127 -8.69 -6.86 5.55
N SER A 128 -9.88 -7.33 5.20
CA SER A 128 -10.73 -8.19 6.04
C SER A 128 -11.45 -9.23 5.17
N THR A 129 -12.19 -10.13 5.81
CA THR A 129 -13.04 -11.12 5.12
C THR A 129 -14.22 -10.52 4.36
N ALA A 130 -14.49 -9.21 4.49
CA ALA A 130 -15.42 -8.48 3.61
C ALA A 130 -14.88 -8.34 2.18
N ASN A 131 -13.56 -8.44 2.00
CA ASN A 131 -12.91 -8.54 0.70
C ASN A 131 -12.68 -10.02 0.37
N PRO A 132 -13.26 -10.56 -0.73
CA PRO A 132 -13.12 -11.96 -1.11
C PRO A 132 -11.68 -12.45 -1.31
N LEU A 133 -10.72 -11.53 -1.44
CA LEU A 133 -9.30 -11.86 -1.52
C LEU A 133 -8.77 -12.45 -0.19
N PHE A 134 -9.42 -12.17 0.95
CA PHE A 134 -8.93 -12.57 2.26
C PHE A 134 -9.80 -13.65 2.88
N ALA A 135 -9.17 -14.60 3.55
CA ALA A 135 -9.83 -15.60 4.37
C ALA A 135 -9.15 -15.71 5.75
N GLU A 136 -9.91 -16.15 6.75
CA GLU A 136 -9.33 -16.54 8.01
C GLU A 136 -8.89 -18.01 7.96
N LEU A 137 -7.67 -18.27 8.39
CA LEU A 137 -7.08 -19.60 8.43
C LEU A 137 -6.58 -19.91 9.84
N ASP A 138 -6.88 -21.11 10.32
CA ASP A 138 -6.31 -21.62 11.56
C ASP A 138 -5.08 -22.48 11.24
N GLN A 139 -3.90 -21.87 11.34
CA GLN A 139 -2.64 -22.51 11.03
C GLN A 139 -2.10 -23.26 12.25
N PRO A 140 -1.89 -24.58 12.17
CA PRO A 140 -1.32 -25.36 13.26
C PRO A 140 0.00 -24.78 13.79
N GLY A 141 0.08 -24.56 15.11
CA GLY A 141 1.27 -23.99 15.76
C GLY A 141 1.40 -22.48 15.68
N VAL A 142 0.53 -21.77 14.92
CA VAL A 142 0.50 -20.32 14.78
C VAL A 142 -0.81 -19.73 15.33
N GLY A 143 -1.94 -20.39 15.03
CA GLY A 143 -3.28 -19.95 15.38
C GLY A 143 -4.01 -19.29 14.22
N ARG A 144 -5.18 -18.72 14.53
CA ARG A 144 -6.09 -18.09 13.56
C ARG A 144 -5.60 -16.72 13.14
N HIS A 145 -5.49 -16.48 11.84
CA HIS A 145 -5.09 -15.20 11.27
C HIS A 145 -5.67 -14.99 9.87
N LEU A 146 -5.66 -13.73 9.43
CA LEU A 146 -6.09 -13.32 8.10
C LEU A 146 -4.99 -13.64 7.08
N VAL A 147 -5.35 -14.30 5.99
CA VAL A 147 -4.42 -14.63 4.89
C VAL A 147 -4.99 -14.15 3.56
N PRO A 148 -4.18 -13.60 2.66
CA PRO A 148 -4.58 -13.28 1.31
C PRO A 148 -4.64 -14.55 0.45
N GLY A 149 -5.65 -14.66 -0.40
CA GLY A 149 -5.73 -15.65 -1.47
C GLY A 149 -5.00 -15.19 -2.74
N SER A 150 -5.28 -15.87 -3.84
CA SER A 150 -4.76 -15.48 -5.15
C SER A 150 -5.50 -14.23 -5.67
N PRO A 151 -4.80 -13.19 -6.12
CA PRO A 151 -5.43 -12.04 -6.77
C PRO A 151 -5.93 -12.36 -8.18
N LEU A 152 -5.59 -13.55 -8.71
CA LEU A 152 -6.03 -13.99 -10.03
C LEU A 152 -7.36 -14.72 -9.90
N ALA A 153 -8.39 -14.20 -10.56
CA ALA A 153 -9.67 -14.85 -10.72
C ALA A 153 -9.79 -15.34 -12.18
N PHE A 154 -10.04 -16.64 -12.35
CA PHE A 154 -10.32 -17.22 -13.67
C PHE A 154 -11.83 -17.41 -13.80
N GLY A 155 -12.40 -16.88 -14.89
CA GLY A 155 -13.82 -17.13 -15.22
C GLY A 155 -13.98 -18.50 -15.88
N GLY A 156 -15.04 -19.24 -15.54
CA GLY A 156 -15.42 -20.51 -16.16
C GLY A 156 -15.83 -21.58 -15.16
N ALA A 157 -16.45 -22.64 -15.64
CA ALA A 157 -16.96 -23.74 -14.82
C ALA A 157 -15.85 -24.57 -14.13
N ASP A 158 -14.61 -24.45 -14.61
CA ASP A 158 -13.44 -25.15 -14.08
C ASP A 158 -12.53 -24.24 -13.21
N ALA A 159 -13.03 -23.08 -12.78
CA ALA A 159 -12.32 -22.21 -11.85
C ALA A 159 -12.10 -22.97 -10.54
N VAL A 160 -10.91 -23.52 -10.35
CA VAL A 160 -10.51 -24.14 -9.09
C VAL A 160 -10.39 -23.02 -8.07
N ASP A 161 -11.33 -22.98 -7.13
CA ASP A 161 -11.17 -22.16 -5.92
C ASP A 161 -9.97 -22.72 -5.12
N ARG A 162 -8.83 -22.10 -5.33
CA ARG A 162 -7.64 -22.37 -4.52
C ARG A 162 -7.73 -21.55 -3.25
N GLY A 163 -8.72 -21.84 -2.43
CA GLY A 163 -8.87 -21.22 -1.10
C GLY A 163 -7.56 -21.22 -0.32
N ALA A 164 -7.48 -20.37 0.67
CA ALA A 164 -6.32 -20.35 1.57
C ALA A 164 -6.14 -21.74 2.20
N MET A 165 -4.96 -22.33 2.04
CA MET A 165 -4.63 -23.65 2.60
C MET A 165 -3.61 -23.50 3.72
N THR A 166 -3.72 -24.38 4.73
CA THR A 166 -2.73 -24.46 5.79
C THR A 166 -1.38 -24.90 5.26
N ALA A 167 -0.31 -24.30 5.78
CA ALA A 167 1.03 -24.79 5.52
C ALA A 167 1.21 -26.18 6.16
N PRO A 168 1.83 -27.13 5.49
CA PRO A 168 2.09 -28.45 6.07
C PRO A 168 3.09 -28.35 7.23
N ARG A 169 2.97 -29.25 8.20
CA ARG A 169 4.02 -29.44 9.20
C ARG A 169 5.25 -30.05 8.54
N LEU A 170 6.41 -29.80 9.14
CA LEU A 170 7.63 -30.45 8.68
C LEU A 170 7.49 -31.98 8.75
N GLY A 171 7.71 -32.65 7.64
CA GLY A 171 7.56 -34.10 7.53
C GLY A 171 6.12 -34.61 7.31
N GLN A 172 5.11 -33.76 7.32
CA GLN A 172 3.68 -34.17 7.26
C GLN A 172 3.36 -35.08 6.06
N HIS A 173 4.02 -34.86 4.92
CA HIS A 173 3.77 -35.61 3.69
C HIS A 173 4.94 -36.54 3.32
N THR A 174 5.92 -36.72 4.22
CA THR A 174 7.14 -37.54 3.92
C THR A 174 6.78 -38.95 3.54
N GLU A 175 5.94 -39.63 4.33
CA GLU A 175 5.57 -41.02 4.07
C GLU A 175 4.75 -41.13 2.76
N GLU A 176 3.78 -40.27 2.55
CA GLU A 176 2.96 -40.22 1.33
C GLU A 176 3.80 -40.04 0.08
N ILE A 177 4.74 -39.08 0.07
CA ILE A 177 5.62 -38.82 -1.08
C ILE A 177 6.53 -40.01 -1.33
N LEU A 178 7.16 -40.56 -0.28
CA LEU A 178 8.09 -41.68 -0.43
C LEU A 178 7.38 -42.95 -0.93
N THR A 179 6.15 -43.20 -0.50
CA THR A 179 5.41 -44.41 -0.92
C THR A 179 4.65 -44.19 -2.21
N ALA A 180 3.86 -43.12 -2.34
CA ALA A 180 2.99 -42.94 -3.49
C ALA A 180 3.71 -42.40 -4.74
N GLU A 181 4.67 -41.49 -4.56
CA GLU A 181 5.38 -40.88 -5.69
C GLU A 181 6.68 -41.61 -6.05
N LEU A 182 7.44 -42.09 -5.04
CA LEU A 182 8.71 -42.74 -5.26
C LEU A 182 8.63 -44.28 -5.20
N GLY A 183 7.46 -44.82 -4.80
CA GLY A 183 7.22 -46.27 -4.81
C GLY A 183 8.00 -47.06 -3.76
N LEU A 184 8.51 -46.42 -2.70
CA LEU A 184 9.20 -47.08 -1.62
C LEU A 184 8.21 -47.94 -0.80
N THR A 185 8.68 -49.08 -0.34
CA THR A 185 7.93 -49.91 0.60
C THR A 185 7.99 -49.31 2.01
N GLN A 186 7.04 -49.66 2.87
CA GLN A 186 7.06 -49.25 4.28
C GLN A 186 8.34 -49.63 5.02
N LEU A 187 8.94 -50.80 4.64
CA LEU A 187 10.22 -51.25 5.21
C LEU A 187 11.37 -50.31 4.83
N GLU A 188 11.40 -49.86 3.57
CA GLU A 188 12.42 -48.92 3.10
C GLU A 188 12.26 -47.54 3.73
N VAL A 189 11.03 -47.06 3.87
CA VAL A 189 10.74 -45.81 4.60
C VAL A 189 11.17 -45.91 6.07
N GLY A 190 10.85 -47.01 6.75
CA GLY A 190 11.31 -47.27 8.13
C GLY A 190 12.84 -47.23 8.24
N ALA A 191 13.57 -47.86 7.29
CA ALA A 191 15.02 -47.83 7.28
C ALA A 191 15.60 -46.42 7.04
N LEU A 192 14.91 -45.56 6.34
CA LEU A 192 15.29 -44.14 6.17
C LEU A 192 15.11 -43.34 7.46
N VAL A 193 14.01 -43.59 8.17
CA VAL A 193 13.71 -42.96 9.48
C VAL A 193 14.76 -43.41 10.52
N ASP A 194 15.04 -44.72 10.60
CA ASP A 194 16.02 -45.28 11.56
C ASP A 194 17.44 -44.71 11.35
N ARG A 195 17.79 -44.37 10.13
CA ARG A 195 19.09 -43.75 9.80
C ARG A 195 19.04 -42.20 10.00
N GLY A 196 17.93 -41.65 10.38
CA GLY A 196 17.75 -40.20 10.50
C GLY A 196 17.82 -39.44 9.17
N ALA A 197 17.63 -40.12 8.02
CA ALA A 197 17.66 -39.51 6.70
C ALA A 197 16.36 -38.73 6.41
N VAL A 198 15.26 -39.16 7.00
CA VAL A 198 13.94 -38.50 6.92
C VAL A 198 13.26 -38.51 8.28
N ALA A 199 12.33 -37.59 8.48
CA ALA A 199 11.43 -37.58 9.62
C ALA A 199 9.98 -37.67 9.12
N LEU A 200 9.12 -38.37 9.86
CA LEU A 200 7.69 -38.38 9.66
C LEU A 200 7.09 -37.27 10.54
N GLY A 201 6.11 -36.51 10.00
CA GLY A 201 5.43 -35.41 10.70
C GLY A 201 4.26 -35.89 11.57
#